data_c0bc13225989d301818ca6943470a30a
#
_entry.id   c0bc13225989d301818ca6943470a30a
#
_cell.length_a   1.000
_cell.length_b   1.000
_cell.length_c   1.000
_cell.angle_alpha   90.00
_cell.angle_beta   90.00
_cell.angle_gamma   90.00
#
_symmetry.space_group_name_H-M   'P 1'
#
loop_
_entity.id
_entity.type
_entity.pdbx_description
1 polymer ?
#
loop_
_entity_poly.entity_id
_entity_poly.type
_entity_poly.pdbx_seq_one_letter_code
_entity_poly.pdbx_strand_id
1 'polypeptide(L)'
;MSRPRLRLGFFTRVLDDAPPAERYRLAVAQAVHAERLGFDSAWVAQHHFHGDEGGLPAPLVFLSHVAAQTSRIRLGTGIITLPLEMPLRVAEDASVLDALSGGRLDVGVGAGGNLQAFNAFGLDVADRAALFTGHLDALRDAWTGNLLPGGDALYPTNPGLAGRIWQASFGVDGARRAGAAGDGLLLSRTQPRPASHPCASLYDIQGPMVDAYLAALPPGCPPRILASRSVFVADDRAEALSLAEAGLGRFRARLDPSGPYAAGTLADLIAANDVHVGTPADVLASLQADRTLAYATDLAVQVHSVDPPHVHILRSLELMAEAVAPALGWVRDAGALRQAA
;
A
#
# COMPACT_ATOMS: atom_id res chain seq x y z
N MET A 1 -7.20 26.35 -9.03
CA MET A 1 -7.02 25.04 -9.69
C MET A 1 -7.98 24.07 -9.04
N SER A 2 -8.81 23.35 -9.78
CA SER A 2 -9.69 22.30 -9.23
C SER A 2 -8.79 21.18 -8.66
N ARG A 3 -9.15 20.66 -7.47
CA ARG A 3 -8.46 19.51 -6.86
C ARG A 3 -8.53 18.32 -7.84
N PRO A 4 -7.43 17.61 -8.11
CA PRO A 4 -7.50 16.41 -8.93
C PRO A 4 -8.47 15.40 -8.29
N ARG A 5 -9.15 14.60 -9.10
CA ARG A 5 -10.04 13.52 -8.65
C ARG A 5 -9.26 12.59 -7.73
N LEU A 6 -9.78 12.35 -6.52
CA LEU A 6 -9.24 11.34 -5.62
C LEU A 6 -9.41 9.97 -6.28
N ARG A 7 -8.37 9.13 -6.28
CA ARG A 7 -8.44 7.72 -6.67
C ARG A 7 -8.59 6.85 -5.44
N LEU A 8 -9.40 5.79 -5.56
CA LEU A 8 -9.64 4.84 -4.48
C LEU A 8 -8.92 3.52 -4.77
N GLY A 9 -8.09 3.09 -3.86
CA GLY A 9 -7.37 1.82 -3.91
C GLY A 9 -7.81 0.87 -2.80
N PHE A 10 -7.81 -0.43 -3.11
CA PHE A 10 -7.82 -1.51 -2.13
C PHE A 10 -6.39 -1.94 -1.84
N PHE A 11 -6.07 -2.22 -0.58
CA PHE A 11 -4.75 -2.70 -0.18
C PHE A 11 -4.91 -3.96 0.69
N THR A 12 -4.13 -5.01 0.43
CA THR A 12 -4.14 -6.21 1.25
C THR A 12 -2.74 -6.67 1.64
N ARG A 13 -2.63 -7.20 2.86
CA ARG A 13 -1.44 -7.91 3.37
C ARG A 13 -1.61 -9.43 3.31
N VAL A 14 -2.74 -9.92 2.77
CA VAL A 14 -3.07 -11.35 2.66
C VAL A 14 -3.04 -12.03 4.03
N LEU A 15 -3.84 -11.49 4.96
CA LEU A 15 -3.87 -11.93 6.38
C LEU A 15 -5.16 -12.66 6.76
N ASP A 16 -5.99 -13.07 5.79
CA ASP A 16 -7.16 -13.89 6.07
C ASP A 16 -6.77 -15.11 6.94
N ASP A 17 -7.61 -15.44 7.93
CA ASP A 17 -7.38 -16.57 8.83
C ASP A 17 -7.65 -17.90 8.11
N ALA A 18 -6.69 -18.32 7.31
CA ALA A 18 -6.78 -19.49 6.44
C ALA A 18 -5.38 -20.04 6.08
N PRO A 19 -5.28 -21.28 5.59
CA PRO A 19 -4.04 -21.80 4.99
C PRO A 19 -3.59 -20.96 3.79
N PRO A 20 -2.28 -20.96 3.44
CA PRO A 20 -1.74 -20.08 2.40
C PRO A 20 -2.47 -20.10 1.06
N ALA A 21 -2.81 -21.28 0.53
CA ALA A 21 -3.52 -21.40 -0.74
C ALA A 21 -4.90 -20.72 -0.71
N GLU A 22 -5.61 -20.87 0.40
CA GLU A 22 -6.91 -20.23 0.60
C GLU A 22 -6.76 -18.71 0.82
N ARG A 23 -5.76 -18.25 1.56
CA ARG A 23 -5.46 -16.81 1.68
C ARG A 23 -5.28 -16.15 0.32
N TYR A 24 -4.53 -16.79 -0.60
CA TYR A 24 -4.33 -16.26 -1.95
C TYR A 24 -5.64 -16.23 -2.73
N ARG A 25 -6.46 -17.28 -2.66
CA ARG A 25 -7.76 -17.32 -3.30
C ARG A 25 -8.69 -16.21 -2.79
N LEU A 26 -8.76 -16.01 -1.48
CA LEU A 26 -9.57 -14.95 -0.84
C LEU A 26 -9.07 -13.56 -1.23
N ALA A 27 -7.77 -13.32 -1.22
CA ALA A 27 -7.19 -12.04 -1.62
C ALA A 27 -7.43 -11.71 -3.10
N VAL A 28 -7.39 -12.71 -3.99
CA VAL A 28 -7.79 -12.55 -5.41
C VAL A 28 -9.26 -12.18 -5.50
N ALA A 29 -10.14 -12.88 -4.77
CA ALA A 29 -11.58 -12.57 -4.75
C ALA A 29 -11.86 -11.14 -4.25
N GLN A 30 -11.11 -10.67 -3.24
CA GLN A 30 -11.19 -9.29 -2.74
C GLN A 30 -10.77 -8.28 -3.83
N ALA A 31 -9.70 -8.52 -4.56
CA ALA A 31 -9.24 -7.64 -5.64
C ALA A 31 -10.24 -7.59 -6.81
N VAL A 32 -10.81 -8.73 -7.21
CA VAL A 32 -11.87 -8.82 -8.23
C VAL A 32 -13.13 -8.10 -7.76
N HIS A 33 -13.48 -8.23 -6.48
CA HIS A 33 -14.64 -7.53 -5.91
C HIS A 33 -14.41 -6.01 -5.89
N ALA A 34 -13.21 -5.56 -5.51
CA ALA A 34 -12.84 -4.15 -5.58
C ALA A 34 -12.96 -3.59 -7.02
N GLU A 35 -12.51 -4.34 -8.04
CA GLU A 35 -12.71 -3.94 -9.44
C GLU A 35 -14.20 -3.79 -9.79
N ARG A 36 -15.05 -4.72 -9.39
CA ARG A 36 -16.50 -4.65 -9.62
C ARG A 36 -17.15 -3.45 -8.95
N LEU A 37 -16.67 -3.08 -7.78
CA LEU A 37 -17.11 -1.89 -7.06
C LEU A 37 -16.60 -0.58 -7.69
N GLY A 38 -15.67 -0.64 -8.62
CA GLY A 38 -15.13 0.52 -9.34
C GLY A 38 -13.87 1.10 -8.74
N PHE A 39 -13.19 0.42 -7.81
CA PHE A 39 -11.90 0.86 -7.30
C PHE A 39 -10.90 1.09 -8.45
N ASP A 40 -10.04 2.09 -8.28
CA ASP A 40 -9.06 2.48 -9.29
C ASP A 40 -7.80 1.59 -9.23
N SER A 41 -7.45 1.04 -8.06
CA SER A 41 -6.24 0.23 -7.88
C SER A 41 -6.37 -0.84 -6.79
N ALA A 42 -5.59 -1.93 -6.93
CA ALA A 42 -5.39 -2.96 -5.91
C ALA A 42 -3.90 -3.08 -5.59
N TRP A 43 -3.53 -2.97 -4.32
CA TRP A 43 -2.16 -2.96 -3.82
C TRP A 43 -1.91 -4.17 -2.91
N VAL A 44 -0.72 -4.76 -3.00
CA VAL A 44 -0.33 -5.89 -2.16
C VAL A 44 1.01 -5.64 -1.48
N ALA A 45 1.11 -6.02 -0.20
CA ALA A 45 2.36 -5.93 0.55
C ALA A 45 3.21 -7.19 0.37
N GLN A 46 4.54 -7.01 0.31
CA GLN A 46 5.51 -8.11 0.40
C GLN A 46 5.94 -8.33 1.84
N HIS A 47 5.89 -9.58 2.30
CA HIS A 47 6.44 -10.01 3.59
C HIS A 47 7.06 -11.39 3.45
N HIS A 48 8.17 -11.62 4.15
CA HIS A 48 8.92 -12.87 4.09
C HIS A 48 8.80 -13.64 5.42
N PHE A 49 8.71 -14.97 5.34
CA PHE A 49 8.80 -15.96 6.42
C PHE A 49 7.70 -15.94 7.48
N HIS A 50 7.19 -14.79 7.89
CA HIS A 50 6.21 -14.64 8.97
C HIS A 50 4.80 -14.42 8.37
N GLY A 51 4.06 -15.52 8.16
CA GLY A 51 2.73 -15.50 7.55
C GLY A 51 1.65 -14.74 8.34
N ASP A 52 1.96 -14.34 9.55
CA ASP A 52 1.14 -13.52 10.44
C ASP A 52 1.47 -12.01 10.37
N GLU A 53 2.59 -11.63 9.74
CA GLU A 53 2.93 -10.24 9.39
C GLU A 53 2.40 -9.84 8.01
N GLY A 54 2.33 -10.82 7.11
CA GLY A 54 1.85 -10.69 5.75
C GLY A 54 2.09 -11.98 4.97
N GLY A 55 1.08 -12.46 4.27
CA GLY A 55 1.06 -13.79 3.65
C GLY A 55 1.72 -13.88 2.27
N LEU A 56 2.39 -12.83 1.76
CA LEU A 56 2.80 -12.77 0.36
C LEU A 56 4.28 -12.43 0.19
N PRO A 57 5.15 -13.42 -0.11
CA PRO A 57 6.57 -13.17 -0.38
C PRO A 57 6.86 -12.74 -1.84
N ALA A 58 6.00 -13.08 -2.81
CA ALA A 58 6.20 -12.88 -4.24
C ALA A 58 5.06 -12.06 -4.88
N PRO A 59 5.05 -10.72 -4.70
CA PRO A 59 3.94 -9.88 -5.14
C PRO A 59 3.71 -9.90 -6.65
N LEU A 60 4.74 -9.90 -7.48
CA LEU A 60 4.60 -9.90 -8.95
C LEU A 60 3.97 -11.21 -9.47
N VAL A 61 4.31 -12.36 -8.87
CA VAL A 61 3.69 -13.65 -9.18
C VAL A 61 2.19 -13.63 -8.84
N PHE A 62 1.84 -13.15 -7.65
CA PHE A 62 0.46 -13.04 -7.21
C PHE A 62 -0.34 -12.05 -8.10
N LEU A 63 0.22 -10.89 -8.37
CA LEU A 63 -0.44 -9.87 -9.20
C LEU A 63 -0.64 -10.33 -10.64
N SER A 64 0.22 -11.23 -11.18
CA SER A 64 -0.01 -11.85 -12.50
C SER A 64 -1.29 -12.69 -12.50
N HIS A 65 -1.56 -13.41 -11.42
CA HIS A 65 -2.80 -14.17 -11.26
C HIS A 65 -4.03 -13.25 -11.10
N VAL A 66 -3.91 -12.14 -10.36
CA VAL A 66 -4.96 -11.11 -10.28
C VAL A 66 -5.20 -10.47 -11.64
N ALA A 67 -4.14 -10.17 -12.40
CA ALA A 67 -4.23 -9.59 -13.73
C ALA A 67 -5.07 -10.42 -14.70
N ALA A 68 -4.97 -11.76 -14.61
CA ALA A 68 -5.74 -12.68 -15.44
C ALA A 68 -7.24 -12.74 -15.10
N GLN A 69 -7.64 -12.22 -13.93
CA GLN A 69 -9.03 -12.22 -13.45
C GLN A 69 -9.66 -10.82 -13.41
N THR A 70 -8.90 -9.81 -13.80
CA THR A 70 -9.30 -8.39 -13.81
C THR A 70 -8.95 -7.77 -15.16
N SER A 71 -9.62 -6.69 -15.51
CA SER A 71 -9.44 -6.04 -16.83
C SER A 71 -9.10 -4.56 -16.75
N ARG A 72 -9.39 -3.89 -15.64
CA ARG A 72 -9.34 -2.44 -15.51
C ARG A 72 -8.53 -1.95 -14.32
N ILE A 73 -8.70 -2.58 -13.16
CA ILE A 73 -8.07 -2.15 -11.91
C ILE A 73 -6.55 -2.14 -12.07
N ARG A 74 -5.90 -1.06 -11.63
CA ARG A 74 -4.45 -1.00 -11.60
C ARG A 74 -3.90 -1.90 -10.50
N LEU A 75 -2.75 -2.47 -10.74
CA LEU A 75 -2.10 -3.46 -9.87
C LEU A 75 -0.84 -2.84 -9.26
N GLY A 76 -0.79 -2.77 -7.94
CA GLY A 76 0.31 -2.09 -7.25
C GLY A 76 1.05 -2.96 -6.26
N THR A 77 2.36 -2.79 -6.16
CA THR A 77 3.14 -3.35 -5.06
C THR A 77 3.29 -2.30 -3.94
N GLY A 78 2.94 -2.66 -2.72
CA GLY A 78 3.02 -1.74 -1.57
C GLY A 78 3.72 -2.36 -0.37
N ILE A 79 5.00 -2.71 -0.47
CA ILE A 79 6.01 -2.45 -1.49
C ILE A 79 6.76 -3.74 -1.86
N ILE A 80 7.60 -3.71 -2.90
CA ILE A 80 8.73 -4.63 -3.04
C ILE A 80 9.86 -4.12 -2.14
N THR A 81 10.38 -4.97 -1.25
CA THR A 81 11.57 -4.67 -0.44
C THR A 81 12.81 -4.81 -1.33
N LEU A 82 13.07 -3.76 -2.09
CA LEU A 82 14.03 -3.80 -3.21
C LEU A 82 15.47 -4.22 -2.80
N PRO A 83 15.99 -3.92 -1.60
CA PRO A 83 17.28 -4.46 -1.15
C PRO A 83 17.37 -5.98 -1.06
N LEU A 84 16.24 -6.68 -0.89
CA LEU A 84 16.20 -8.14 -0.79
C LEU A 84 16.08 -8.83 -2.15
N GLU A 85 15.96 -8.06 -3.22
CA GLU A 85 15.67 -8.55 -4.58
C GLU A 85 16.87 -8.34 -5.52
N MET A 86 16.96 -9.19 -6.53
CA MET A 86 17.85 -8.94 -7.66
C MET A 86 17.15 -7.95 -8.63
N PRO A 87 17.65 -6.72 -8.82
CA PRO A 87 16.92 -5.68 -9.53
C PRO A 87 16.59 -6.04 -10.99
N LEU A 88 17.46 -6.74 -11.70
CA LEU A 88 17.18 -7.18 -13.07
C LEU A 88 16.04 -8.19 -13.14
N ARG A 89 15.93 -9.12 -12.16
CA ARG A 89 14.80 -10.04 -12.08
C ARG A 89 13.49 -9.31 -11.82
N VAL A 90 13.51 -8.32 -10.93
CA VAL A 90 12.34 -7.47 -10.72
C VAL A 90 11.96 -6.72 -11.99
N ALA A 91 12.96 -6.22 -12.74
CA ALA A 91 12.72 -5.52 -14.00
C ALA A 91 12.05 -6.42 -15.04
N GLU A 92 12.54 -7.65 -15.23
CA GLU A 92 11.96 -8.65 -16.15
C GLU A 92 10.54 -9.03 -15.72
N ASP A 93 10.35 -9.46 -14.47
CA ASP A 93 9.07 -9.92 -13.96
C ASP A 93 7.99 -8.82 -14.00
N ALA A 94 8.36 -7.58 -13.67
CA ALA A 94 7.48 -6.43 -13.77
C ALA A 94 7.12 -6.09 -15.23
N SER A 95 8.08 -6.19 -16.16
CA SER A 95 7.82 -5.95 -17.59
C SER A 95 6.88 -7.00 -18.18
N VAL A 96 7.04 -8.27 -17.80
CA VAL A 96 6.15 -9.36 -18.21
C VAL A 96 4.75 -9.15 -17.64
N LEU A 97 4.64 -8.86 -16.35
CA LEU A 97 3.34 -8.61 -15.71
C LEU A 97 2.65 -7.38 -16.34
N ASP A 98 3.38 -6.32 -16.60
CA ASP A 98 2.81 -5.12 -17.21
C ASP A 98 2.27 -5.40 -18.61
N ALA A 99 3.01 -6.16 -19.42
CA ALA A 99 2.56 -6.60 -20.74
C ALA A 99 1.30 -7.48 -20.65
N LEU A 100 1.28 -8.49 -19.75
CA LEU A 100 0.14 -9.36 -19.51
C LEU A 100 -1.09 -8.61 -19.01
N SER A 101 -0.91 -7.59 -18.21
CA SER A 101 -2.00 -6.78 -17.64
C SER A 101 -2.46 -5.65 -18.58
N GLY A 102 -1.82 -5.43 -19.72
CA GLY A 102 -2.14 -4.31 -20.62
C GLY A 102 -1.74 -2.94 -20.05
N GLY A 103 -0.58 -2.84 -19.37
CA GLY A 103 -0.05 -1.58 -18.86
C GLY A 103 -0.63 -1.13 -17.53
N ARG A 104 -1.16 -2.04 -16.72
CA ARG A 104 -1.84 -1.72 -15.45
C ARG A 104 -0.94 -1.76 -14.22
N LEU A 105 0.34 -2.12 -14.34
CA LEU A 105 1.23 -2.23 -13.19
C LEU A 105 1.72 -0.86 -12.69
N ASP A 106 1.68 -0.65 -11.38
CA ASP A 106 2.35 0.40 -10.62
C ASP A 106 3.38 -0.25 -9.69
N VAL A 107 4.65 0.15 -9.77
CA VAL A 107 5.73 -0.50 -9.02
C VAL A 107 6.09 0.31 -7.79
N GLY A 108 5.57 -0.11 -6.64
CA GLY A 108 5.95 0.47 -5.35
C GLY A 108 7.13 -0.27 -4.74
N VAL A 109 8.16 0.49 -4.39
CA VAL A 109 9.42 -0.02 -3.83
C VAL A 109 9.76 0.67 -2.50
N GLY A 110 10.51 -0.01 -1.66
CA GLY A 110 10.97 0.54 -0.39
C GLY A 110 12.22 -0.19 0.12
N ALA A 111 12.88 0.45 1.09
CA ALA A 111 14.10 -0.11 1.68
C ALA A 111 13.84 -1.29 2.64
N GLY A 112 12.57 -1.51 3.04
CA GLY A 112 12.23 -2.51 4.03
C GLY A 112 12.67 -2.15 5.46
N GLY A 113 12.21 -2.94 6.43
CA GLY A 113 12.53 -2.75 7.84
C GLY A 113 12.61 -4.04 8.66
N ASN A 114 12.36 -5.20 8.05
CA ASN A 114 12.38 -6.48 8.76
C ASN A 114 13.80 -7.04 8.83
N LEU A 115 14.46 -6.88 9.99
CA LEU A 115 15.82 -7.36 10.24
C LEU A 115 15.99 -8.87 10.00
N GLN A 116 14.98 -9.67 10.35
CA GLN A 116 15.05 -11.13 10.19
C GLN A 116 15.07 -11.52 8.71
N ALA A 117 14.35 -10.79 7.87
CA ALA A 117 14.40 -11.01 6.43
C ALA A 117 15.80 -10.70 5.87
N PHE A 118 16.41 -9.56 6.24
CA PHE A 118 17.78 -9.26 5.82
C PHE A 118 18.76 -10.36 6.22
N ASN A 119 18.73 -10.81 7.47
CA ASN A 119 19.59 -11.89 7.95
C ASN A 119 19.37 -13.20 7.17
N ALA A 120 18.11 -13.57 6.88
CA ALA A 120 17.80 -14.79 6.16
C ALA A 120 18.28 -14.77 4.70
N PHE A 121 18.29 -13.59 4.07
CA PHE A 121 18.85 -13.37 2.73
C PHE A 121 20.37 -13.15 2.73
N GLY A 122 21.03 -13.20 3.90
CA GLY A 122 22.48 -13.02 4.03
C GLY A 122 22.96 -11.59 3.81
N LEU A 123 22.09 -10.59 4.05
CA LEU A 123 22.38 -9.17 3.86
C LEU A 123 22.49 -8.46 5.21
N ASP A 124 23.39 -7.47 5.29
CA ASP A 124 23.45 -6.58 6.45
C ASP A 124 22.40 -5.47 6.28
N VAL A 125 21.56 -5.28 7.29
CA VAL A 125 20.57 -4.20 7.29
C VAL A 125 21.22 -2.80 7.29
N ALA A 126 22.47 -2.67 7.71
CA ALA A 126 23.22 -1.41 7.62
C ALA A 126 23.37 -0.95 6.16
N ASP A 127 23.48 -1.89 5.23
CA ASP A 127 23.63 -1.61 3.79
C ASP A 127 22.32 -1.29 3.08
N ARG A 128 21.18 -1.42 3.76
CA ARG A 128 19.84 -1.31 3.12
C ARG A 128 19.62 -0.04 2.32
N ALA A 129 20.16 1.09 2.76
CA ALA A 129 19.99 2.37 2.08
C ALA A 129 20.81 2.44 0.79
N ALA A 130 22.05 1.95 0.81
CA ALA A 130 22.91 1.86 -0.36
C ALA A 130 22.37 0.85 -1.37
N LEU A 131 21.97 -0.34 -0.90
CA LEU A 131 21.33 -1.36 -1.73
C LEU A 131 20.06 -0.84 -2.38
N PHE A 132 19.19 -0.16 -1.61
CA PHE A 132 17.96 0.41 -2.16
C PHE A 132 18.26 1.38 -3.31
N THR A 133 19.20 2.29 -3.11
CA THR A 133 19.54 3.31 -4.14
C THR A 133 20.13 2.63 -5.38
N GLY A 134 21.14 1.78 -5.21
CA GLY A 134 21.78 1.09 -6.35
C GLY A 134 20.82 0.17 -7.12
N HIS A 135 19.94 -0.55 -6.41
CA HIS A 135 18.94 -1.41 -7.05
C HIS A 135 17.85 -0.60 -7.75
N LEU A 136 17.45 0.56 -7.20
CA LEU A 136 16.48 1.44 -7.85
C LEU A 136 17.04 2.04 -9.14
N ASP A 137 18.31 2.46 -9.14
CA ASP A 137 18.99 2.98 -10.31
C ASP A 137 19.11 1.89 -11.39
N ALA A 138 19.54 0.68 -11.02
CA ALA A 138 19.61 -0.46 -11.93
C ALA A 138 18.24 -0.83 -12.54
N LEU A 139 17.16 -0.74 -11.74
CA LEU A 139 15.80 -0.99 -12.20
C LEU A 139 15.37 0.06 -13.26
N ARG A 140 15.65 1.34 -13.00
CA ARG A 140 15.36 2.44 -13.94
C ARG A 140 16.14 2.29 -15.23
N ASP A 141 17.44 2.05 -15.13
CA ASP A 141 18.32 1.89 -16.28
C ASP A 141 17.86 0.74 -17.18
N ALA A 142 17.49 -0.39 -16.58
CA ALA A 142 16.96 -1.53 -17.31
C ALA A 142 15.67 -1.18 -18.09
N TRP A 143 14.74 -0.46 -17.48
CA TRP A 143 13.47 -0.08 -18.15
C TRP A 143 13.63 1.02 -19.17
N THR A 144 14.57 1.94 -19.00
CA THR A 144 14.81 3.02 -19.98
C THR A 144 15.57 2.56 -21.22
N GLY A 145 15.96 1.28 -21.27
CA GLY A 145 16.62 0.68 -22.43
C GLY A 145 18.12 0.91 -22.46
N ASN A 146 18.73 1.32 -21.35
CA ASN A 146 20.18 1.34 -21.21
C ASN A 146 20.73 -0.08 -21.33
N LEU A 147 21.91 -0.20 -21.96
CA LEU A 147 22.55 -1.49 -22.08
C LEU A 147 23.02 -2.00 -20.71
N LEU A 148 22.74 -3.26 -20.46
CA LEU A 148 23.19 -3.96 -19.28
C LEU A 148 24.70 -4.26 -19.36
N PRO A 149 25.36 -4.57 -18.25
CA PRO A 149 26.71 -5.12 -18.28
C PRO A 149 26.79 -6.32 -19.23
N GLY A 150 27.69 -6.26 -20.22
CA GLY A 150 27.78 -7.27 -21.28
C GLY A 150 27.19 -6.84 -22.63
N GLY A 151 26.46 -5.73 -22.69
CA GLY A 151 25.93 -5.15 -23.93
C GLY A 151 24.53 -5.63 -24.30
N ASP A 152 23.88 -6.41 -23.46
CA ASP A 152 22.49 -6.84 -23.64
C ASP A 152 21.50 -5.73 -23.23
N ALA A 153 20.25 -5.85 -23.70
CA ALA A 153 19.13 -5.00 -23.28
C ALA A 153 18.06 -5.83 -22.59
N LEU A 154 17.29 -5.20 -21.70
CA LEU A 154 16.16 -5.86 -21.06
C LEU A 154 15.11 -6.31 -22.09
N TYR A 155 14.57 -7.52 -21.93
CA TYR A 155 13.45 -8.05 -22.71
C TYR A 155 12.38 -8.64 -21.79
N PRO A 156 11.08 -8.28 -22.00
CA PRO A 156 10.60 -7.22 -22.88
C PRO A 156 10.99 -5.82 -22.37
N THR A 157 11.32 -4.90 -23.26
CA THR A 157 11.55 -3.51 -22.90
C THR A 157 10.25 -2.83 -22.49
N ASN A 158 10.28 -2.03 -21.41
CA ASN A 158 9.10 -1.31 -20.95
C ASN A 158 9.45 0.05 -20.33
N PRO A 159 9.79 1.06 -21.14
CA PRO A 159 10.17 2.38 -20.63
C PRO A 159 9.03 3.08 -19.86
N GLY A 160 7.79 2.70 -20.08
CA GLY A 160 6.64 3.23 -19.35
C GLY A 160 6.63 2.89 -17.85
N LEU A 161 7.30 1.81 -17.44
CA LEU A 161 7.39 1.43 -16.02
C LEU A 161 8.23 2.41 -15.20
N ALA A 162 9.29 2.99 -15.78
CA ALA A 162 10.11 3.99 -15.11
C ALA A 162 9.27 5.21 -14.63
N GLY A 163 8.23 5.57 -15.36
CA GLY A 163 7.29 6.65 -14.99
C GLY A 163 6.20 6.21 -13.97
N ARG A 164 6.14 4.92 -13.61
CA ARG A 164 5.12 4.35 -12.72
C ARG A 164 5.72 3.78 -11.43
N ILE A 165 6.91 4.26 -11.06
CA ILE A 165 7.54 3.95 -9.78
C ILE A 165 6.87 4.76 -8.68
N TRP A 166 6.72 4.12 -7.51
CA TRP A 166 6.30 4.72 -6.25
C TRP A 166 7.31 4.35 -5.17
N GLN A 167 7.74 5.31 -4.36
CA GLN A 167 8.68 5.07 -3.27
C GLN A 167 7.98 5.19 -1.92
N ALA A 168 8.11 4.15 -1.08
CA ALA A 168 7.71 4.23 0.31
C ALA A 168 8.84 4.74 1.19
N SER A 169 8.49 5.59 2.14
CA SER A 169 9.42 6.12 3.12
C SER A 169 8.79 6.27 4.50
N PHE A 170 9.62 6.16 5.54
CA PHE A 170 9.27 6.54 6.91
C PHE A 170 9.90 7.87 7.33
N GLY A 171 10.53 8.60 6.42
CA GLY A 171 11.21 9.85 6.76
C GLY A 171 11.27 10.85 5.61
N VAL A 172 11.59 12.08 5.99
CA VAL A 172 11.63 13.25 5.11
C VAL A 172 12.62 13.09 3.95
N ASP A 173 13.79 12.49 4.19
CA ASP A 173 14.82 12.34 3.15
C ASP A 173 14.39 11.36 2.05
N GLY A 174 13.70 10.28 2.40
CA GLY A 174 13.13 9.36 1.41
C GLY A 174 12.00 9.99 0.61
N ALA A 175 11.16 10.81 1.25
CA ALA A 175 10.11 11.55 0.57
C ALA A 175 10.71 12.59 -0.41
N ARG A 176 11.76 13.32 0.02
CA ARG A 176 12.49 14.26 -0.84
C ARG A 176 13.10 13.55 -2.06
N ARG A 177 13.71 12.36 -1.86
CA ARG A 177 14.27 11.55 -2.94
C ARG A 177 13.19 11.14 -3.94
N ALA A 178 12.03 10.68 -3.47
CA ALA A 178 10.91 10.33 -4.34
C ALA A 178 10.44 11.53 -5.18
N GLY A 179 10.31 12.70 -4.54
CA GLY A 179 9.95 13.96 -5.20
C GLY A 179 10.97 14.36 -6.27
N ALA A 180 12.27 14.39 -5.92
CA ALA A 180 13.34 14.77 -6.84
C ALA A 180 13.41 13.86 -8.09
N ALA A 181 13.02 12.59 -7.93
CA ALA A 181 12.94 11.63 -9.03
C ALA A 181 11.65 11.75 -9.87
N GLY A 182 10.66 12.56 -9.45
CA GLY A 182 9.33 12.60 -10.05
C GLY A 182 8.50 11.33 -9.82
N ASP A 183 8.88 10.51 -8.85
CA ASP A 183 8.14 9.29 -8.49
C ASP A 183 6.92 9.59 -7.63
N GLY A 184 6.05 8.58 -7.48
CA GLY A 184 4.98 8.64 -6.50
C GLY A 184 5.50 8.44 -5.07
N LEU A 185 4.87 9.09 -4.08
CA LEU A 185 5.13 8.90 -2.67
C LEU A 185 4.08 7.95 -2.07
N LEU A 186 4.52 6.83 -1.46
CA LEU A 186 3.67 5.94 -0.68
C LEU A 186 3.78 6.28 0.80
N LEU A 187 2.69 6.75 1.39
CA LEU A 187 2.57 7.02 2.83
C LEU A 187 1.94 5.81 3.51
N SER A 188 2.60 5.29 4.53
CA SER A 188 2.13 4.14 5.29
C SER A 188 0.84 4.47 6.08
N ARG A 189 0.05 3.44 6.37
CA ARG A 189 -1.15 3.51 7.22
C ARG A 189 -0.87 3.99 8.64
N THR A 190 0.32 3.71 9.12
CA THR A 190 0.86 4.19 10.40
C THR A 190 2.36 4.44 10.24
N GLN A 191 2.93 5.22 11.15
CA GLN A 191 4.34 5.60 11.12
C GLN A 191 4.97 5.35 12.50
N PRO A 192 6.26 5.01 12.59
CA PRO A 192 6.97 5.01 13.86
C PRO A 192 6.89 6.39 14.52
N ARG A 193 6.46 6.44 15.78
CA ARG A 193 6.44 7.69 16.56
C ARG A 193 7.83 7.97 17.10
N PRO A 194 8.33 9.22 17.00
CA PRO A 194 9.58 9.60 17.65
C PRO A 194 9.46 9.44 19.18
N ALA A 195 10.51 8.94 19.82
CA ALA A 195 10.53 8.82 21.28
C ALA A 195 10.30 10.14 22.02
N SER A 196 10.67 11.28 21.40
CA SER A 196 10.41 12.63 21.91
C SER A 196 8.94 13.05 21.80
N HIS A 197 8.15 12.41 20.93
CA HIS A 197 6.74 12.72 20.68
C HIS A 197 5.93 11.44 20.44
N PRO A 198 5.75 10.59 21.47
CA PRO A 198 5.10 9.28 21.33
C PRO A 198 3.61 9.39 20.97
N CYS A 199 2.99 10.55 21.23
CA CYS A 199 1.59 10.84 20.89
C CYS A 199 1.44 11.71 19.63
N ALA A 200 2.48 11.85 18.80
CA ALA A 200 2.39 12.60 17.55
C ALA A 200 1.26 12.03 16.68
N SER A 201 0.43 12.89 16.10
CA SER A 201 -0.56 12.45 15.13
C SER A 201 0.13 11.94 13.86
N LEU A 202 -0.58 11.16 13.06
CA LEU A 202 -0.03 10.69 11.78
C LEU A 202 0.34 11.86 10.86
N TYR A 203 -0.45 12.94 10.89
CA TYR A 203 -0.14 14.17 10.14
C TYR A 203 1.13 14.86 10.61
N ASP A 204 1.42 14.91 11.92
CA ASP A 204 2.64 15.55 12.45
C ASP A 204 3.91 14.89 11.89
N ILE A 205 3.80 13.59 11.51
CA ILE A 205 4.90 12.83 10.93
C ILE A 205 4.88 12.92 9.40
N GLN A 206 3.71 12.74 8.79
CA GLN A 206 3.57 12.68 7.32
C GLN A 206 3.56 14.07 6.66
N GLY A 207 3.09 15.12 7.35
CA GLY A 207 3.08 16.47 6.82
C GLY A 207 4.45 16.95 6.35
N PRO A 208 5.50 16.88 7.18
CA PRO A 208 6.87 17.22 6.76
C PRO A 208 7.40 16.39 5.59
N MET A 209 6.97 15.12 5.48
CA MET A 209 7.32 14.25 4.33
C MET A 209 6.65 14.73 3.06
N VAL A 210 5.36 15.09 3.12
CA VAL A 210 4.61 15.64 1.99
C VAL A 210 5.23 16.97 1.53
N ASP A 211 5.54 17.86 2.47
CA ASP A 211 6.16 19.15 2.15
C ASP A 211 7.51 18.97 1.43
N ALA A 212 8.36 18.08 1.94
CA ALA A 212 9.66 17.77 1.33
C ALA A 212 9.53 17.12 -0.06
N TYR A 213 8.52 16.27 -0.25
CA TYR A 213 8.21 15.65 -1.53
C TYR A 213 7.78 16.71 -2.55
N LEU A 214 6.82 17.56 -2.20
CA LEU A 214 6.29 18.60 -3.08
C LEU A 214 7.35 19.63 -3.45
N ALA A 215 8.19 20.02 -2.51
CA ALA A 215 9.28 20.98 -2.73
C ALA A 215 10.37 20.43 -3.66
N ALA A 216 10.52 19.11 -3.75
CA ALA A 216 11.56 18.46 -4.56
C ALA A 216 11.07 18.07 -5.95
N LEU A 217 9.77 18.13 -6.25
CA LEU A 217 9.23 17.76 -7.56
C LEU A 217 9.81 18.64 -8.68
N PRO A 218 10.21 18.04 -9.83
CA PRO A 218 10.60 18.78 -11.00
C PRO A 218 9.49 19.71 -11.50
N PRO A 219 9.81 20.88 -12.07
CA PRO A 219 8.83 21.79 -12.64
C PRO A 219 7.88 21.09 -13.63
N GLY A 220 6.59 21.24 -13.44
CA GLY A 220 5.56 20.64 -14.30
C GLY A 220 5.24 19.15 -14.00
N CYS A 221 5.98 18.51 -13.10
CA CYS A 221 5.65 17.15 -12.67
C CYS A 221 4.45 17.17 -11.69
N PRO A 222 3.34 16.50 -12.01
CA PRO A 222 2.20 16.45 -11.11
C PRO A 222 2.50 15.59 -9.86
N PRO A 223 2.09 16.00 -8.67
CA PRO A 223 2.27 15.19 -7.48
C PRO A 223 1.47 13.88 -7.57
N ARG A 224 2.06 12.78 -7.06
CA ARG A 224 1.43 11.49 -6.90
C ARG A 224 1.66 11.04 -5.46
N ILE A 225 0.65 11.16 -4.61
CA ILE A 225 0.73 10.84 -3.18
C ILE A 225 -0.37 9.84 -2.86
N LEU A 226 0.02 8.62 -2.52
CA LEU A 226 -0.88 7.59 -2.04
C LEU A 226 -0.82 7.54 -0.52
N ALA A 227 -1.95 7.83 0.13
CA ALA A 227 -2.14 7.63 1.55
C ALA A 227 -2.77 6.24 1.78
N SER A 228 -2.00 5.29 2.31
CA SER A 228 -2.58 4.04 2.82
C SER A 228 -3.21 4.30 4.19
N ARG A 229 -4.40 3.73 4.44
CA ARG A 229 -5.10 3.85 5.73
C ARG A 229 -5.69 2.52 6.17
N SER A 230 -5.62 2.27 7.48
CA SER A 230 -6.37 1.18 8.13
C SER A 230 -7.82 1.59 8.23
N VAL A 231 -8.69 0.96 7.44
CA VAL A 231 -10.12 1.31 7.36
C VAL A 231 -10.95 0.03 7.45
N PHE A 232 -11.87 0.00 8.40
CA PHE A 232 -12.86 -1.06 8.48
C PHE A 232 -14.24 -0.45 8.70
N VAL A 233 -15.12 -0.64 7.72
CA VAL A 233 -16.50 -0.12 7.72
C VAL A 233 -17.46 -1.28 7.90
N ALA A 234 -18.42 -1.17 8.81
CA ALA A 234 -19.49 -2.13 8.99
C ALA A 234 -20.86 -1.44 9.02
N ASP A 235 -21.91 -2.20 8.82
CA ASP A 235 -23.29 -1.69 8.88
C ASP A 235 -23.68 -1.27 10.30
N ASP A 236 -23.11 -1.94 11.30
CA ASP A 236 -23.38 -1.69 12.72
C ASP A 236 -22.09 -1.35 13.48
N ARG A 237 -22.19 -0.34 14.37
CA ARG A 237 -21.05 0.15 15.15
C ARG A 237 -20.56 -0.86 16.19
N ALA A 238 -21.47 -1.57 16.83
CA ALA A 238 -21.09 -2.55 17.87
C ALA A 238 -20.39 -3.74 17.24
N GLU A 239 -20.83 -4.21 16.07
CA GLU A 239 -20.16 -5.22 15.28
C GLU A 239 -18.75 -4.75 14.85
N ALA A 240 -18.64 -3.55 14.31
CA ALA A 240 -17.35 -2.97 13.90
C ALA A 240 -16.34 -2.95 15.06
N LEU A 241 -16.76 -2.48 16.23
CA LEU A 241 -15.90 -2.39 17.41
C LEU A 241 -15.55 -3.76 17.98
N SER A 242 -16.48 -4.72 17.98
CA SER A 242 -16.22 -6.10 18.42
C SER A 242 -15.17 -6.79 17.54
N LEU A 243 -15.27 -6.66 16.21
CA LEU A 243 -14.28 -7.20 15.29
C LEU A 243 -12.94 -6.49 15.42
N ALA A 244 -12.93 -5.16 15.64
CA ALA A 244 -11.71 -4.40 15.88
C ALA A 244 -11.03 -4.82 17.19
N GLU A 245 -11.78 -5.05 18.26
CA GLU A 245 -11.24 -5.53 19.54
C GLU A 245 -10.56 -6.89 19.39
N ALA A 246 -11.20 -7.82 18.68
CA ALA A 246 -10.63 -9.14 18.40
C ALA A 246 -9.34 -9.04 17.57
N GLY A 247 -9.34 -8.22 16.50
CA GLY A 247 -8.20 -8.04 15.60
C GLY A 247 -7.02 -7.33 16.25
N LEU A 248 -7.26 -6.17 16.82
CA LEU A 248 -6.24 -5.38 17.53
C LEU A 248 -5.71 -6.10 18.76
N GLY A 249 -6.55 -6.94 19.40
CA GLY A 249 -6.13 -7.79 20.50
C GLY A 249 -5.07 -8.82 20.09
N ARG A 250 -5.25 -9.47 18.93
CA ARG A 250 -4.22 -10.37 18.35
C ARG A 250 -2.92 -9.63 18.06
N PHE A 251 -3.03 -8.43 17.54
CA PHE A 251 -1.89 -7.58 17.20
C PHE A 251 -1.16 -7.08 18.46
N ARG A 252 -1.89 -6.72 19.52
CA ARG A 252 -1.34 -6.34 20.84
C ARG A 252 -0.44 -7.44 21.41
N ALA A 253 -0.92 -8.68 21.42
CA ALA A 253 -0.20 -9.82 21.97
C ALA A 253 1.15 -10.06 21.27
N ARG A 254 1.30 -9.64 20.01
CA ARG A 254 2.52 -9.80 19.22
C ARG A 254 3.52 -8.66 19.38
N LEU A 255 3.06 -7.41 19.37
CA LEU A 255 3.94 -6.25 19.28
C LEU A 255 4.57 -5.86 20.60
N ASP A 256 3.83 -5.96 21.68
CA ASP A 256 4.30 -5.54 23.01
C ASP A 256 3.47 -6.15 24.14
N PRO A 257 3.78 -7.38 24.54
CA PRO A 257 3.07 -8.03 25.64
C PRO A 257 3.19 -7.29 26.99
N SER A 258 4.19 -6.40 27.14
CA SER A 258 4.49 -5.67 28.38
C SER A 258 4.54 -4.14 28.20
N GLY A 259 4.27 -3.63 27.01
CA GLY A 259 4.39 -2.22 26.67
C GLY A 259 3.20 -1.35 27.06
N PRO A 260 3.26 -0.06 26.75
CA PRO A 260 2.22 0.91 27.13
C PRO A 260 0.82 0.59 26.56
N TYR A 261 0.75 -0.23 25.51
CA TYR A 261 -0.51 -0.66 24.92
C TYR A 261 -1.05 -1.97 25.51
N ALA A 262 -0.29 -2.67 26.34
CA ALA A 262 -0.70 -3.94 26.94
C ALA A 262 -1.96 -3.82 27.82
N ALA A 263 -2.13 -2.67 28.49
CA ALA A 263 -3.25 -2.36 29.38
C ALA A 263 -4.24 -1.33 28.79
N GLY A 264 -4.06 -0.89 27.54
CA GLY A 264 -4.89 0.15 26.92
C GLY A 264 -6.31 -0.34 26.59
N THR A 265 -7.26 0.59 26.57
CA THR A 265 -8.62 0.36 26.09
C THR A 265 -8.64 0.11 24.59
N LEU A 266 -9.78 -0.35 24.03
CA LEU A 266 -9.96 -0.46 22.58
C LEU A 266 -9.73 0.89 21.89
N ALA A 267 -10.18 2.00 22.47
CA ALA A 267 -9.97 3.35 21.94
C ALA A 267 -8.47 3.70 21.85
N ASP A 268 -7.67 3.33 22.85
CA ASP A 268 -6.23 3.53 22.85
C ASP A 268 -5.56 2.73 21.73
N LEU A 269 -6.00 1.49 21.50
CA LEU A 269 -5.49 0.64 20.43
C LEU A 269 -5.85 1.17 19.04
N ILE A 270 -7.08 1.64 18.85
CA ILE A 270 -7.54 2.26 17.62
C ILE A 270 -6.65 3.48 17.30
N ALA A 271 -6.45 4.36 18.28
CA ALA A 271 -5.61 5.56 18.14
C ALA A 271 -4.14 5.22 17.86
N ALA A 272 -3.58 4.27 18.61
CA ALA A 272 -2.17 3.87 18.45
C ALA A 272 -1.85 3.22 17.09
N ASN A 273 -2.85 2.61 16.46
CA ASN A 273 -2.70 1.96 15.15
C ASN A 273 -3.27 2.79 14.00
N ASP A 274 -3.69 4.04 14.23
CA ASP A 274 -4.28 4.95 13.24
C ASP A 274 -5.44 4.29 12.47
N VAL A 275 -6.36 3.61 13.18
CA VAL A 275 -7.45 2.84 12.58
C VAL A 275 -8.71 3.69 12.47
N HIS A 276 -9.28 3.74 11.27
CA HIS A 276 -10.60 4.30 11.01
C HIS A 276 -11.62 3.15 11.01
N VAL A 277 -12.48 3.09 12.05
CA VAL A 277 -13.40 1.96 12.24
C VAL A 277 -14.78 2.42 12.72
N GLY A 278 -15.83 1.77 12.24
CA GLY A 278 -17.21 2.03 12.63
C GLY A 278 -18.19 1.94 11.48
N THR A 279 -19.31 2.64 11.62
CA THR A 279 -20.28 2.84 10.54
C THR A 279 -19.71 3.74 9.43
N PRO A 280 -20.35 3.80 8.24
CA PRO A 280 -19.93 4.76 7.20
C PRO A 280 -19.79 6.20 7.70
N ALA A 281 -20.67 6.66 8.58
CA ALA A 281 -20.62 8.01 9.15
C ALA A 281 -19.42 8.18 10.10
N ASP A 282 -19.12 7.20 10.96
CA ASP A 282 -17.96 7.22 11.86
C ASP A 282 -16.65 7.27 11.06
N VAL A 283 -16.52 6.40 10.06
CA VAL A 283 -15.32 6.30 9.23
C VAL A 283 -15.14 7.55 8.37
N LEU A 284 -16.21 8.07 7.80
CA LEU A 284 -16.16 9.33 7.03
C LEU A 284 -15.66 10.48 7.90
N ALA A 285 -16.23 10.67 9.09
CA ALA A 285 -15.81 11.72 10.02
C ALA A 285 -14.32 11.57 10.41
N SER A 286 -13.88 10.34 10.67
CA SER A 286 -12.50 10.04 11.02
C SER A 286 -11.53 10.31 9.87
N LEU A 287 -11.85 9.91 8.63
CA LEU A 287 -11.04 10.20 7.45
C LEU A 287 -11.02 11.69 7.09
N GLN A 288 -12.12 12.41 7.29
CA GLN A 288 -12.16 13.86 7.09
C GLN A 288 -11.28 14.63 8.10
N ALA A 289 -11.09 14.08 9.28
CA ALA A 289 -10.18 14.63 10.28
C ALA A 289 -8.70 14.35 9.97
N ASP A 290 -8.40 13.40 9.10
CA ASP A 290 -7.02 13.11 8.67
C ASP A 290 -6.51 14.18 7.69
N ARG A 291 -5.72 15.10 8.22
CA ARG A 291 -5.17 16.25 7.48
C ARG A 291 -4.27 15.84 6.31
N THR A 292 -3.63 14.67 6.35
CA THR A 292 -2.77 14.17 5.28
C THR A 292 -3.56 13.93 3.99
N LEU A 293 -4.83 13.53 4.11
CA LEU A 293 -5.69 13.26 2.96
C LEU A 293 -5.99 14.52 2.11
N ALA A 294 -5.75 15.71 2.66
CA ALA A 294 -5.84 16.94 1.87
C ALA A 294 -4.81 17.00 0.72
N TYR A 295 -3.71 16.30 0.83
CA TYR A 295 -2.63 16.24 -0.15
C TYR A 295 -2.64 14.97 -1.00
N ALA A 296 -3.39 13.95 -0.59
CA ALA A 296 -3.42 12.67 -1.26
C ALA A 296 -4.11 12.77 -2.64
N THR A 297 -3.49 12.17 -3.64
CA THR A 297 -4.08 11.90 -4.95
C THR A 297 -4.78 10.54 -4.97
N ASP A 298 -4.33 9.64 -4.10
CA ASP A 298 -4.81 8.27 -3.97
C ASP A 298 -5.03 7.93 -2.49
N LEU A 299 -6.18 7.33 -2.19
CA LEU A 299 -6.48 6.73 -0.88
C LEU A 299 -6.53 5.21 -1.05
N ALA A 300 -5.59 4.48 -0.47
CA ALA A 300 -5.62 3.03 -0.45
C ALA A 300 -6.07 2.53 0.93
N VAL A 301 -7.23 1.87 0.96
CA VAL A 301 -7.82 1.35 2.20
C VAL A 301 -7.45 -0.11 2.42
N GLN A 302 -7.07 -0.46 3.65
CA GLN A 302 -6.81 -1.84 4.08
C GLN A 302 -7.49 -2.12 5.42
N VAL A 303 -8.00 -3.33 5.59
CA VAL A 303 -8.66 -3.72 6.84
C VAL A 303 -7.68 -4.09 7.97
N HIS A 304 -6.39 -4.21 7.67
CA HIS A 304 -5.36 -4.42 8.67
C HIS A 304 -5.22 -3.14 9.52
N SER A 305 -5.22 -3.20 10.83
CA SER A 305 -4.96 -4.27 11.82
C SER A 305 -6.23 -4.94 12.41
N VAL A 306 -7.41 -4.70 11.84
CA VAL A 306 -8.64 -5.36 12.30
C VAL A 306 -8.66 -6.80 11.81
N ASP A 307 -8.30 -7.02 10.55
CA ASP A 307 -8.24 -8.33 9.88
C ASP A 307 -9.50 -9.18 10.17
N PRO A 308 -10.69 -8.69 9.81
CA PRO A 308 -11.94 -9.37 10.06
C PRO A 308 -12.10 -10.57 9.09
N PRO A 309 -13.06 -11.47 9.32
CA PRO A 309 -13.39 -12.53 8.39
C PRO A 309 -13.71 -12.01 6.99
N HIS A 310 -13.39 -12.79 5.95
CA HIS A 310 -13.47 -12.42 4.53
C HIS A 310 -14.80 -11.73 4.13
N VAL A 311 -15.93 -12.24 4.62
CA VAL A 311 -17.26 -11.67 4.30
C VAL A 311 -17.37 -10.20 4.76
N HIS A 312 -16.79 -9.86 5.90
CA HIS A 312 -16.78 -8.50 6.40
C HIS A 312 -15.79 -7.60 5.63
N ILE A 313 -14.71 -8.18 5.08
CA ILE A 313 -13.81 -7.45 4.18
C ILE A 313 -14.58 -7.02 2.92
N LEU A 314 -15.29 -7.94 2.27
CA LEU A 314 -16.10 -7.64 1.08
C LEU A 314 -17.15 -6.57 1.39
N ARG A 315 -17.89 -6.72 2.51
CA ARG A 315 -18.89 -5.73 2.92
C ARG A 315 -18.29 -4.37 3.22
N SER A 316 -17.12 -4.32 3.87
CA SER A 316 -16.41 -3.07 4.13
C SER A 316 -16.01 -2.36 2.83
N LEU A 317 -15.59 -3.09 1.78
CA LEU A 317 -15.29 -2.51 0.47
C LEU A 317 -16.55 -1.94 -0.19
N GLU A 318 -17.69 -2.61 -0.08
CA GLU A 318 -18.99 -2.11 -0.58
C GLU A 318 -19.35 -0.79 0.10
N LEU A 319 -19.39 -0.76 1.43
CA LEU A 319 -19.73 0.43 2.20
C LEU A 319 -18.76 1.59 1.95
N MET A 320 -17.47 1.27 1.75
CA MET A 320 -16.46 2.26 1.36
C MET A 320 -16.79 2.88 0.01
N ALA A 321 -17.12 2.06 -1.01
CA ALA A 321 -17.41 2.51 -2.36
C ALA A 321 -18.75 3.24 -2.49
N GLU A 322 -19.75 2.83 -1.70
CA GLU A 322 -21.11 3.33 -1.80
C GLU A 322 -21.37 4.62 -0.98
N ALA A 323 -20.77 4.67 0.23
CA ALA A 323 -21.12 5.72 1.19
C ALA A 323 -19.93 6.61 1.58
N VAL A 324 -18.74 6.07 1.78
CA VAL A 324 -17.62 6.83 2.35
C VAL A 324 -16.83 7.56 1.27
N ALA A 325 -16.34 6.85 0.26
CA ALA A 325 -15.44 7.41 -0.75
C ALA A 325 -16.07 8.52 -1.60
N PRO A 326 -17.35 8.43 -2.02
CA PRO A 326 -18.01 9.54 -2.73
C PRO A 326 -18.05 10.85 -1.93
N ALA A 327 -18.26 10.76 -0.61
CA ALA A 327 -18.26 11.92 0.27
C ALA A 327 -16.85 12.52 0.49
N LEU A 328 -15.78 11.77 0.17
CA LEU A 328 -14.40 12.25 0.14
C LEU A 328 -13.97 12.80 -1.24
N GLY A 329 -14.86 12.81 -2.23
CA GLY A 329 -14.61 13.32 -3.57
C GLY A 329 -14.15 12.26 -4.58
N TRP A 330 -14.24 10.97 -4.24
CA TRP A 330 -14.06 9.92 -5.23
C TRP A 330 -15.29 9.83 -6.14
N VAL A 331 -15.04 9.69 -7.44
CA VAL A 331 -16.09 9.51 -8.44
C VAL A 331 -15.88 8.18 -9.13
N ARG A 332 -16.84 7.29 -9.00
CA ARG A 332 -16.82 6.00 -9.72
C ARG A 332 -16.76 6.25 -11.23
N ASP A 333 -15.85 5.56 -11.93
CA ASP A 333 -15.81 5.64 -13.37
C ASP A 333 -17.07 5.00 -13.99
N ALA A 334 -17.84 5.79 -14.73
CA ALA A 334 -19.08 5.33 -15.39
C ALA A 334 -18.83 4.22 -16.43
N GLY A 335 -17.62 4.10 -16.97
CA GLY A 335 -17.21 3.00 -17.85
C GLY A 335 -17.15 1.64 -17.15
N ALA A 336 -16.90 1.61 -15.85
CA ALA A 336 -16.81 0.40 -15.05
C ALA A 336 -18.14 -0.37 -14.93
N LEU A 337 -19.26 0.34 -15.03
CA LEU A 337 -20.60 -0.26 -14.90
C LEU A 337 -21.09 -0.95 -16.16
N ARG A 338 -20.55 -0.64 -17.34
CA ARG A 338 -21.04 -1.19 -18.62
C ARG A 338 -20.44 -2.56 -18.93
N GLN A 339 -19.38 -2.99 -18.24
CA GLN A 339 -18.72 -4.30 -18.47
C GLN A 339 -19.10 -5.35 -17.42
N ALA A 340 -19.80 -4.97 -16.36
CA ALA A 340 -20.25 -5.87 -15.30
C ALA A 340 -21.70 -6.35 -15.47
N ALA A 341 -22.40 -5.86 -16.49
CA ALA A 341 -23.73 -6.28 -16.92
C ALA A 341 -23.64 -7.16 -18.19
#